data_7afd33f64c335d47a8f80e4ff98d2e5c
#
_entry.id   7afd33f64c335d47a8f80e4ff98d2e5c
#
_cell.length_a   1.000
_cell.length_b   1.000
_cell.length_c   1.000
_cell.angle_alpha   90.00
_cell.angle_beta   90.00
_cell.angle_gamma   90.00
#
_symmetry.space_group_name_H-M   'P 1'
#
loop_
_entity.id
_entity.type
_entity.pdbx_description
1 polymer ?
#
loop_
_entity_poly.entity_id
_entity_poly.type
_entity_poly.pdbx_seq_one_letter_code
_entity_poly.pdbx_strand_id
1 'polypeptide(L)'
;MAPVKQRELPLEIPEGESSTGELLETNSDDYSNLMKRVLEPENLQRAYLQVRRNQGAPGIDGMTVEELPDYLKTHWKAVIRVSLEEGRYWPRPVKRVEIPKPDGRKRKLGIPTVLDRLIQQALAQVLQEEWEPVFHERSYGFRPNRNAHQAVRYAQESIQAGYGWIVDGDLDSFFDRVNHDLLMWKLKQRIADANVLRLINRFLKAGIQIDGKRHASTPPRQTSCRLFNSIDTGGKEVMKWQDTDKRSRIVQ
;
A
#
# COMPACT_ATOMS: atom_id res chain seq x y z
N MET A 1 19.89 28.34 13.67
CA MET A 1 18.81 27.63 12.93
C MET A 1 17.67 27.39 13.89
N ALA A 2 16.54 28.03 13.70
CA ALA A 2 15.35 27.83 14.54
C ALA A 2 14.70 26.47 14.22
N PRO A 3 14.16 25.75 15.23
CA PRO A 3 13.51 24.47 14.98
C PRO A 3 12.25 24.70 14.16
N VAL A 4 12.15 23.97 13.05
CA VAL A 4 10.96 23.95 12.19
C VAL A 4 9.81 23.37 13.01
N LYS A 5 8.84 24.22 13.39
CA LYS A 5 7.58 23.76 14.02
C LYS A 5 6.93 22.71 13.13
N GLN A 6 6.81 21.50 13.64
CA GLN A 6 6.03 20.44 12.98
C GLN A 6 4.57 20.91 12.95
N ARG A 7 4.05 21.13 11.74
CA ARG A 7 2.63 21.42 11.54
C ARG A 7 1.86 20.12 11.76
N GLU A 8 1.10 20.07 12.83
CA GLU A 8 0.17 18.96 13.10
C GLU A 8 -1.02 19.01 12.17
N LEU A 9 -1.60 17.84 11.90
CA LEU A 9 -2.83 17.75 11.14
C LEU A 9 -3.97 18.37 11.98
N PRO A 10 -4.81 19.24 11.43
CA PRO A 10 -5.90 19.86 12.18
C PRO A 10 -7.10 18.91 12.34
N LEU A 11 -6.85 17.77 12.96
CA LEU A 11 -7.88 16.82 13.35
C LEU A 11 -8.08 17.01 14.85
N GLU A 12 -9.24 17.55 15.25
CA GLU A 12 -9.59 17.61 16.67
C GLU A 12 -9.70 16.19 17.22
N ILE A 13 -8.88 15.89 18.20
CA ILE A 13 -8.97 14.67 19.00
C ILE A 13 -10.12 14.91 19.99
N PRO A 14 -11.18 14.08 20.02
CA PRO A 14 -12.15 14.15 21.09
C PRO A 14 -11.44 13.79 22.40
N GLU A 15 -11.43 14.72 23.36
CA GLU A 15 -11.04 14.43 24.73
C GLU A 15 -12.12 13.54 25.36
N GLY A 16 -11.77 12.30 25.68
CA GLY A 16 -12.68 11.40 26.37
C GLY A 16 -12.27 9.94 26.35
N GLU A 17 -11.88 9.48 27.52
CA GLU A 17 -11.81 8.11 28.01
C GLU A 17 -10.51 7.33 27.76
N SER A 18 -9.64 7.45 28.77
CA SER A 18 -8.62 6.48 29.14
C SER A 18 -9.28 5.16 29.50
N SER A 19 -9.12 4.12 28.72
CA SER A 19 -9.38 2.75 29.16
C SER A 19 -8.08 1.98 29.21
N THR A 20 -7.76 1.61 30.43
CA THR A 20 -6.73 0.65 30.88
C THR A 20 -6.78 -0.64 30.09
N GLY A 21 -5.56 -1.17 29.85
CA GLY A 21 -5.34 -2.33 29.03
C GLY A 21 -6.00 -3.62 29.54
N GLU A 22 -6.48 -4.38 28.58
CA GLU A 22 -6.73 -5.80 28.72
C GLU A 22 -6.20 -6.56 27.49
N LEU A 23 -5.65 -7.73 27.76
CA LEU A 23 -4.88 -8.55 26.85
C LEU A 23 -5.74 -9.17 25.74
N LEU A 24 -5.17 -9.21 24.59
CA LEU A 24 -5.57 -9.74 23.29
C LEU A 24 -6.32 -11.09 23.33
N GLU A 25 -7.62 -11.03 23.21
CA GLU A 25 -8.39 -12.04 22.50
C GLU A 25 -8.67 -11.49 21.09
N THR A 26 -8.17 -12.15 20.05
CA THR A 26 -8.42 -11.77 18.65
C THR A 26 -9.88 -12.05 18.30
N ASN A 27 -10.74 -11.10 18.60
CA ASN A 27 -12.18 -11.17 18.32
C ASN A 27 -12.46 -10.90 16.83
N SER A 28 -13.36 -11.70 16.27
CA SER A 28 -13.92 -11.56 14.92
C SER A 28 -14.55 -10.18 14.64
N ASP A 29 -14.81 -9.39 15.67
CA ASP A 29 -15.34 -8.03 15.60
C ASP A 29 -14.32 -6.99 15.11
N ASP A 30 -13.02 -7.26 15.25
CA ASP A 30 -11.97 -6.33 14.86
C ASP A 30 -11.87 -6.14 13.34
N TYR A 31 -12.18 -7.18 12.57
CA TYR A 31 -12.18 -7.11 11.09
C TYR A 31 -13.42 -6.44 10.49
N SER A 32 -14.47 -6.23 11.27
CA SER A 32 -15.69 -5.52 10.86
C SER A 32 -15.56 -3.99 10.95
N ASN A 33 -14.58 -3.48 11.70
CA ASN A 33 -14.39 -2.06 12.01
C ASN A 33 -13.09 -1.47 11.44
N LEU A 34 -12.52 -2.06 10.38
CA LEU A 34 -11.25 -1.59 9.82
C LEU A 34 -11.33 -0.15 9.32
N MET A 35 -12.45 0.28 8.74
CA MET A 35 -12.64 1.67 8.31
C MET A 35 -12.52 2.64 9.49
N LYS A 36 -13.04 2.30 10.67
CA LYS A 36 -12.90 3.12 11.88
C LYS A 36 -11.42 3.29 12.24
N ARG A 37 -10.65 2.20 12.27
CA ARG A 37 -9.19 2.24 12.52
C ARG A 37 -8.44 3.07 11.46
N VAL A 38 -8.83 2.97 10.19
CA VAL A 38 -8.25 3.80 9.12
C VAL A 38 -8.47 5.28 9.40
N LEU A 39 -9.63 5.65 9.93
CA LEU A 39 -10.03 7.04 10.20
C LEU A 39 -9.65 7.55 11.60
N GLU A 40 -8.96 6.76 12.41
CA GLU A 40 -8.43 7.18 13.70
C GLU A 40 -7.45 8.33 13.55
N PRO A 41 -7.52 9.35 14.42
CA PRO A 41 -6.67 10.54 14.34
C PRO A 41 -5.18 10.20 14.33
N GLU A 42 -4.74 9.27 15.19
CA GLU A 42 -3.34 8.85 15.28
C GLU A 42 -2.88 8.17 13.99
N ASN A 43 -3.72 7.33 13.39
CA ASN A 43 -3.41 6.66 12.12
C ASN A 43 -3.32 7.68 10.97
N LEU A 44 -4.25 8.63 10.90
CA LEU A 44 -4.24 9.70 9.92
C LEU A 44 -3.03 10.62 10.08
N GLN A 45 -2.65 10.95 11.32
CA GLN A 45 -1.47 11.74 11.61
C GLN A 45 -0.19 11.03 11.15
N ARG A 46 -0.04 9.74 11.46
CA ARG A 46 1.09 8.91 10.95
C ARG A 46 1.13 8.91 9.42
N ALA A 47 -0.03 8.72 8.80
CA ALA A 47 -0.16 8.71 7.34
C ALA A 47 0.22 10.04 6.71
N TYR A 48 -0.23 11.16 7.30
CA TYR A 48 0.14 12.49 6.86
C TYR A 48 1.65 12.76 6.95
N LEU A 49 2.26 12.44 8.09
CA LEU A 49 3.70 12.60 8.28
C LEU A 49 4.49 11.79 7.25
N GLN A 50 4.02 10.57 6.92
CA GLN A 50 4.67 9.74 5.92
C GLN A 50 4.49 10.30 4.50
N VAL A 51 3.31 10.80 4.14
CA VAL A 51 3.07 11.46 2.84
C VAL A 51 3.93 12.73 2.72
N ARG A 52 4.00 13.53 3.79
CA ARG A 52 4.82 14.73 3.86
C ARG A 52 6.31 14.41 3.74
N ARG A 53 6.80 13.39 4.44
CA ARG A 53 8.20 12.95 4.37
C ARG A 53 8.61 12.49 2.97
N ASN A 54 7.68 11.83 2.26
CA ASN A 54 7.95 11.35 0.91
C ASN A 54 7.92 12.47 -0.13
N GLN A 55 7.36 13.64 0.22
CA GLN A 55 7.11 14.74 -0.72
C GLN A 55 6.39 14.23 -1.98
N GLY A 56 6.74 14.57 -3.12
CA GLY A 56 6.18 14.01 -4.35
C GLY A 56 5.28 15.00 -5.07
N ALA A 57 5.29 14.90 -6.38
CA ALA A 57 4.58 15.80 -7.28
C ALA A 57 3.07 15.80 -7.04
N PRO A 58 2.38 16.91 -7.32
CA PRO A 58 0.91 16.99 -7.27
C PRO A 58 0.25 16.05 -8.29
N GLY A 59 -0.96 15.58 -7.94
CA GLY A 59 -1.79 14.77 -8.80
C GLY A 59 -2.45 15.57 -9.92
N ILE A 60 -3.62 15.10 -10.36
CA ILE A 60 -4.39 15.78 -11.43
C ILE A 60 -5.05 17.08 -10.98
N ASP A 61 -5.24 17.25 -9.68
CA ASP A 61 -5.84 18.46 -9.07
C ASP A 61 -4.83 19.58 -8.83
N GLY A 62 -3.55 19.31 -9.02
CA GLY A 62 -2.47 20.29 -8.81
C GLY A 62 -2.15 20.57 -7.35
N MET A 63 -2.90 19.98 -6.39
CA MET A 63 -2.71 20.23 -4.96
C MET A 63 -1.37 19.66 -4.47
N THR A 64 -0.60 20.47 -3.75
CA THR A 64 0.68 20.09 -3.15
C THR A 64 0.50 19.46 -1.77
N VAL A 65 1.55 18.86 -1.24
CA VAL A 65 1.54 18.27 0.11
C VAL A 65 1.40 19.35 1.18
N GLU A 66 1.93 20.53 0.94
CA GLU A 66 1.90 21.70 1.83
C GLU A 66 0.49 22.29 1.97
N GLU A 67 -0.32 22.20 0.92
CA GLU A 67 -1.71 22.70 0.89
C GLU A 67 -2.71 21.74 1.55
N LEU A 68 -2.34 20.46 1.68
CA LEU A 68 -3.23 19.44 2.24
C LEU A 68 -3.81 19.77 3.63
N PRO A 69 -3.04 20.29 4.63
CA PRO A 69 -3.60 20.62 5.93
C PRO A 69 -4.71 21.66 5.87
N ASP A 70 -4.56 22.69 5.06
CA ASP A 70 -5.56 23.75 4.94
C ASP A 70 -6.82 23.26 4.19
N TYR A 71 -6.64 22.39 3.20
CA TYR A 71 -7.72 21.69 2.53
C TYR A 71 -8.52 20.80 3.51
N LEU A 72 -7.84 20.04 4.37
CA LEU A 72 -8.48 19.16 5.34
C LEU A 72 -9.26 19.92 6.42
N LYS A 73 -8.81 21.10 6.86
CA LYS A 73 -9.55 21.93 7.82
C LYS A 73 -10.99 22.18 7.38
N THR A 74 -11.20 22.43 6.10
CA THR A 74 -12.51 22.78 5.55
C THR A 74 -13.32 21.58 5.07
N HIS A 75 -12.67 20.53 4.59
CA HIS A 75 -13.36 19.44 3.88
C HIS A 75 -13.41 18.11 4.64
N TRP A 76 -12.55 17.93 5.68
CA TRP A 76 -12.40 16.64 6.32
C TRP A 76 -13.69 16.16 6.99
N LYS A 77 -14.18 16.93 7.98
CA LYS A 77 -15.34 16.50 8.80
C LYS A 77 -16.62 16.38 7.98
N ALA A 78 -16.91 17.36 7.15
CA ALA A 78 -18.20 17.46 6.49
C ALA A 78 -18.33 16.59 5.22
N VAL A 79 -17.23 16.34 4.53
CA VAL A 79 -17.27 15.69 3.20
C VAL A 79 -16.44 14.42 3.14
N ILE A 80 -15.15 14.49 3.47
CA ILE A 80 -14.23 13.37 3.22
C ILE A 80 -14.51 12.22 4.16
N ARG A 81 -14.51 12.47 5.48
CA ARG A 81 -14.73 11.47 6.50
C ARG A 81 -16.08 10.77 6.32
N VAL A 82 -17.16 11.53 6.19
CA VAL A 82 -18.51 10.98 5.97
C VAL A 82 -18.57 10.13 4.70
N SER A 83 -17.93 10.58 3.62
CA SER A 83 -17.91 9.80 2.36
C SER A 83 -17.13 8.49 2.48
N LEU A 84 -16.11 8.42 3.33
CA LEU A 84 -15.35 7.20 3.62
C LEU A 84 -16.17 6.25 4.51
N GLU A 85 -16.75 6.76 5.60
CA GLU A 85 -17.58 5.99 6.53
C GLU A 85 -18.80 5.38 5.84
N GLU A 86 -19.44 6.11 4.94
CA GLU A 86 -20.59 5.62 4.17
C GLU A 86 -20.19 4.83 2.90
N GLY A 87 -18.88 4.63 2.69
CA GLY A 87 -18.36 3.94 1.52
C GLY A 87 -18.73 4.62 0.19
N ARG A 88 -18.90 5.97 0.19
CA ARG A 88 -19.20 6.78 -1.00
C ARG A 88 -17.99 7.44 -1.62
N TYR A 89 -16.83 7.47 -0.92
CA TYR A 89 -15.61 8.07 -1.43
C TYR A 89 -15.19 7.46 -2.77
N TRP A 90 -14.88 8.31 -3.74
CA TRP A 90 -14.41 7.89 -5.06
C TRP A 90 -13.05 8.54 -5.37
N PRO A 91 -11.97 7.73 -5.50
CA PRO A 91 -10.63 8.25 -5.82
C PRO A 91 -10.61 8.94 -7.18
N ARG A 92 -9.75 9.93 -7.31
CA ARG A 92 -9.50 10.58 -8.59
C ARG A 92 -8.57 9.73 -9.47
N PRO A 93 -8.66 9.88 -10.80
CA PRO A 93 -7.71 9.25 -11.71
C PRO A 93 -6.27 9.65 -11.38
N VAL A 94 -5.31 8.75 -11.59
CA VAL A 94 -3.89 9.06 -11.39
C VAL A 94 -3.34 9.84 -12.59
N LYS A 95 -2.50 10.83 -12.34
CA LYS A 95 -1.79 11.58 -13.38
C LYS A 95 -0.67 10.72 -13.95
N ARG A 96 -0.66 10.49 -15.27
CA ARG A 96 0.40 9.75 -15.96
C ARG A 96 1.60 10.65 -16.19
N VAL A 97 2.78 10.18 -15.80
CA VAL A 97 4.08 10.81 -16.10
C VAL A 97 5.03 9.73 -16.63
N GLU A 98 5.84 10.10 -17.62
CA GLU A 98 6.86 9.23 -18.18
C GLU A 98 8.24 9.69 -17.72
N ILE A 99 9.02 8.79 -17.14
CA ILE A 99 10.38 9.03 -16.68
C ILE A 99 11.34 8.26 -17.59
N PRO A 100 12.36 8.91 -18.17
CA PRO A 100 13.37 8.22 -18.97
C PRO A 100 14.19 7.25 -18.08
N LYS A 101 14.49 6.08 -18.59
CA LYS A 101 15.41 5.13 -17.98
C LYS A 101 16.81 5.27 -18.61
N PRO A 102 17.88 4.84 -17.91
CA PRO A 102 19.24 4.85 -18.45
C PRO A 102 19.40 4.05 -19.74
N ASP A 103 18.54 3.05 -19.97
CA ASP A 103 18.51 2.19 -21.15
C ASP A 103 17.74 2.79 -22.35
N GLY A 104 17.33 4.06 -22.26
CA GLY A 104 16.57 4.77 -23.30
C GLY A 104 15.06 4.47 -23.29
N ARG A 105 14.60 3.48 -22.53
CA ARG A 105 13.17 3.19 -22.35
C ARG A 105 12.51 4.21 -21.41
N LYS A 106 11.20 4.34 -21.47
CA LYS A 106 10.43 5.19 -20.57
C LYS A 106 9.71 4.36 -19.52
N ARG A 107 9.82 4.80 -18.25
CA ARG A 107 9.03 4.26 -17.14
C ARG A 107 7.77 5.10 -16.98
N LYS A 108 6.62 4.45 -17.04
CA LYS A 108 5.32 5.10 -16.85
C LYS A 108 4.96 5.09 -15.37
N LEU A 109 4.77 6.27 -14.77
CA LEU A 109 4.32 6.43 -13.39
C LEU A 109 2.90 6.97 -13.34
N GLY A 110 2.12 6.51 -12.37
CA GLY A 110 0.84 7.12 -11.99
C GLY A 110 1.01 7.92 -10.69
N ILE A 111 0.64 9.19 -10.69
CA ILE A 111 0.71 10.06 -9.51
C ILE A 111 -0.71 10.29 -9.00
N PRO A 112 -1.12 9.70 -7.88
CA PRO A 112 -2.40 9.97 -7.23
C PRO A 112 -2.45 11.40 -6.67
N THR A 113 -3.63 11.93 -6.40
CA THR A 113 -3.80 13.18 -5.66
C THR A 113 -3.21 13.05 -4.26
N VAL A 114 -2.86 14.18 -3.63
CA VAL A 114 -2.30 14.16 -2.27
C VAL A 114 -3.30 13.60 -1.27
N LEU A 115 -4.58 13.91 -1.42
CA LEU A 115 -5.65 13.35 -0.61
C LEU A 115 -5.76 11.83 -0.78
N ASP A 116 -5.74 11.33 -2.02
CA ASP A 116 -5.76 9.89 -2.28
C ASP A 116 -4.53 9.18 -1.68
N ARG A 117 -3.35 9.82 -1.74
CA ARG A 117 -2.13 9.31 -1.09
C ARG A 117 -2.27 9.21 0.43
N LEU A 118 -2.90 10.22 1.07
CA LEU A 118 -3.17 10.19 2.51
C LEU A 118 -4.07 9.00 2.86
N ILE A 119 -5.19 8.84 2.16
CA ILE A 119 -6.15 7.76 2.41
C ILE A 119 -5.52 6.39 2.14
N GLN A 120 -4.77 6.23 1.04
CA GLN A 120 -4.04 5.00 0.73
C GLN A 120 -3.00 4.67 1.81
N GLN A 121 -2.27 5.67 2.31
CA GLN A 121 -1.28 5.48 3.35
C GLN A 121 -1.93 5.08 4.68
N ALA A 122 -3.04 5.71 5.06
CA ALA A 122 -3.79 5.36 6.26
C ALA A 122 -4.34 3.93 6.19
N LEU A 123 -4.90 3.55 5.04
CA LEU A 123 -5.37 2.20 4.78
C LEU A 123 -4.23 1.18 4.80
N ALA A 124 -3.09 1.48 4.16
CA ALA A 124 -1.94 0.60 4.11
C ALA A 124 -1.36 0.31 5.50
N GLN A 125 -1.34 1.28 6.41
CA GLN A 125 -0.86 1.10 7.78
C GLN A 125 -1.71 0.08 8.54
N VAL A 126 -3.02 0.20 8.49
CA VAL A 126 -3.95 -0.71 9.14
C VAL A 126 -3.86 -2.11 8.52
N LEU A 127 -3.88 -2.21 7.20
CA LEU A 127 -3.73 -3.50 6.53
C LEU A 127 -2.38 -4.16 6.82
N GLN A 128 -1.30 -3.38 6.95
CA GLN A 128 0.02 -3.90 7.27
C GLN A 128 0.04 -4.56 8.65
N GLU A 129 -0.59 -3.96 9.65
CA GLU A 129 -0.74 -4.54 11.00
C GLU A 129 -1.46 -5.89 10.94
N GLU A 130 -2.51 -6.01 10.13
CA GLU A 130 -3.30 -7.25 9.95
C GLU A 130 -2.55 -8.35 9.19
N TRP A 131 -1.69 -7.99 8.24
CA TRP A 131 -1.00 -8.98 7.40
C TRP A 131 0.41 -9.32 7.88
N GLU A 132 1.05 -8.46 8.67
CA GLU A 132 2.42 -8.68 9.14
C GLU A 132 2.63 -10.05 9.81
N PRO A 133 1.72 -10.56 10.66
CA PRO A 133 1.88 -11.86 11.30
C PRO A 133 1.81 -13.06 10.35
N VAL A 134 1.26 -12.87 9.14
CA VAL A 134 1.05 -13.96 8.16
C VAL A 134 2.19 -14.10 7.18
N PHE A 135 3.02 -13.08 7.05
CA PHE A 135 4.15 -13.15 6.13
C PHE A 135 5.20 -14.14 6.63
N HIS A 136 5.76 -14.88 5.69
CA HIS A 136 6.84 -15.81 6.00
C HIS A 136 8.04 -15.06 6.63
N GLU A 137 8.68 -15.67 7.61
CA GLU A 137 9.81 -15.06 8.34
C GLU A 137 10.96 -14.61 7.43
N ARG A 138 11.14 -15.28 6.28
CA ARG A 138 12.19 -15.01 5.28
C ARG A 138 11.74 -14.04 4.17
N SER A 139 10.58 -13.43 4.30
CA SER A 139 10.15 -12.32 3.44
C SER A 139 10.71 -11.02 4.00
N TYR A 140 11.54 -10.31 3.23
CA TYR A 140 12.26 -9.12 3.70
C TYR A 140 11.81 -7.83 3.00
N GLY A 141 11.15 -7.93 1.85
CA GLY A 141 10.77 -6.77 1.05
C GLY A 141 9.58 -6.00 1.64
N PHE A 142 9.72 -4.67 1.76
CA PHE A 142 8.65 -3.75 2.15
C PHE A 142 7.94 -4.02 3.48
N ARG A 143 8.59 -4.74 4.38
CA ARG A 143 8.07 -5.06 5.72
C ARG A 143 8.72 -4.18 6.80
N PRO A 144 7.99 -3.84 7.89
CA PRO A 144 8.56 -3.13 9.03
C PRO A 144 9.70 -3.95 9.65
N ASN A 145 10.76 -3.24 10.06
CA ASN A 145 11.95 -3.83 10.69
C ASN A 145 12.70 -4.90 9.86
N ARG A 146 12.40 -4.99 8.56
CA ARG A 146 13.08 -5.86 7.59
C ARG A 146 13.84 -5.02 6.58
N ASN A 147 14.98 -5.55 6.10
CA ASN A 147 15.80 -4.84 5.12
C ASN A 147 16.61 -5.83 4.24
N ALA A 148 17.16 -5.31 3.15
CA ALA A 148 17.95 -6.09 2.21
C ALA A 148 19.19 -6.74 2.83
N HIS A 149 19.84 -6.09 3.81
CA HIS A 149 21.03 -6.65 4.47
C HIS A 149 20.72 -7.93 5.25
N GLN A 150 19.52 -8.01 5.86
CA GLN A 150 19.09 -9.24 6.52
C GLN A 150 18.87 -10.37 5.51
N ALA A 151 18.29 -10.08 4.34
CA ALA A 151 18.14 -11.05 3.27
C ALA A 151 19.47 -11.58 2.75
N VAL A 152 20.42 -10.67 2.50
CA VAL A 152 21.79 -11.03 2.05
C VAL A 152 22.51 -11.87 3.09
N ARG A 153 22.42 -11.52 4.37
CA ARG A 153 23.04 -12.28 5.45
C ARG A 153 22.47 -13.71 5.52
N TYR A 154 21.15 -13.84 5.43
CA TYR A 154 20.50 -15.15 5.40
C TYR A 154 20.94 -16.00 4.20
N ALA A 155 21.06 -15.40 3.02
CA ALA A 155 21.58 -16.09 1.84
C ALA A 155 23.04 -16.55 2.05
N GLN A 156 23.90 -15.70 2.63
CA GLN A 156 25.27 -16.03 2.96
C GLN A 156 25.37 -17.19 3.95
N GLU A 157 24.58 -17.18 5.02
CA GLU A 157 24.51 -18.27 6.01
C GLU A 157 24.06 -19.59 5.34
N SER A 158 23.10 -19.53 4.45
CA SER A 158 22.63 -20.69 3.71
C SER A 158 23.73 -21.31 2.83
N ILE A 159 24.49 -20.48 2.10
CA ILE A 159 25.61 -20.92 1.28
C ILE A 159 26.72 -21.56 2.15
N GLN A 160 27.04 -20.94 3.29
CA GLN A 160 28.01 -21.47 4.25
C GLN A 160 27.57 -22.80 4.87
N ALA A 161 26.25 -23.01 5.02
CA ALA A 161 25.66 -24.27 5.48
C ALA A 161 25.67 -25.39 4.40
N GLY A 162 26.22 -25.12 3.21
CA GLY A 162 26.39 -26.12 2.17
C GLY A 162 25.30 -26.17 1.11
N TYR A 163 24.35 -25.22 1.10
CA TYR A 163 23.37 -25.11 -0.01
C TYR A 163 24.05 -24.53 -1.25
N GLY A 164 24.42 -25.39 -2.19
CA GLY A 164 25.18 -25.03 -3.40
C GLY A 164 24.33 -24.60 -4.61
N TRP A 165 23.00 -24.67 -4.51
CA TRP A 165 22.11 -24.30 -5.60
C TRP A 165 21.30 -23.06 -5.24
N ILE A 166 21.27 -22.10 -6.16
CA ILE A 166 20.47 -20.87 -6.04
C ILE A 166 19.46 -20.85 -7.19
N VAL A 167 18.19 -20.69 -6.87
CA VAL A 167 17.14 -20.41 -7.85
C VAL A 167 16.77 -18.94 -7.71
N ASP A 168 17.03 -18.17 -8.76
CA ASP A 168 16.61 -16.77 -8.89
C ASP A 168 15.36 -16.70 -9.75
N GLY A 169 14.30 -16.12 -9.24
CA GLY A 169 13.03 -15.97 -9.93
C GLY A 169 12.46 -14.57 -9.74
N ASP A 170 12.10 -13.92 -10.85
CA ASP A 170 11.43 -12.63 -10.87
C ASP A 170 10.13 -12.69 -11.66
N LEU A 171 9.11 -11.99 -11.21
CA LEU A 171 7.82 -11.90 -11.89
C LEU A 171 7.78 -10.65 -12.76
N ASP A 172 7.88 -10.85 -14.08
CA ASP A 172 7.80 -9.72 -15.00
C ASP A 172 6.47 -8.98 -14.90
N SER A 173 6.58 -7.68 -14.64
CA SER A 173 5.41 -6.79 -14.63
C SER A 173 4.28 -7.26 -13.70
N PHE A 174 4.62 -7.84 -12.54
CA PHE A 174 3.67 -8.46 -11.62
C PHE A 174 2.45 -7.57 -11.33
N PHE A 175 2.68 -6.31 -10.90
CA PHE A 175 1.58 -5.37 -10.57
C PHE A 175 0.70 -5.00 -11.77
N ASP A 176 1.23 -5.11 -13.00
CA ASP A 176 0.46 -4.84 -14.21
C ASP A 176 -0.44 -6.03 -14.62
N ARG A 177 -0.17 -7.20 -14.05
CA ARG A 177 -0.85 -8.46 -14.38
C ARG A 177 -1.74 -8.98 -13.26
N VAL A 178 -1.80 -8.28 -12.12
CA VAL A 178 -2.67 -8.68 -11.01
C VAL A 178 -4.12 -8.71 -11.47
N ASN A 179 -4.74 -9.87 -11.34
CA ASN A 179 -6.17 -10.00 -11.57
C ASN A 179 -6.94 -9.36 -10.40
N HIS A 180 -7.62 -8.26 -10.65
CA HIS A 180 -8.33 -7.49 -9.62
C HIS A 180 -9.45 -8.32 -8.96
N ASP A 181 -10.14 -9.17 -9.70
CA ASP A 181 -11.24 -9.97 -9.16
C ASP A 181 -10.71 -11.04 -8.20
N LEU A 182 -9.60 -11.72 -8.58
CA LEU A 182 -8.92 -12.68 -7.71
C LEU A 182 -8.36 -12.00 -6.46
N LEU A 183 -7.74 -10.82 -6.61
CA LEU A 183 -7.27 -10.04 -5.47
C LEU A 183 -8.42 -9.69 -4.52
N MET A 184 -9.52 -9.16 -5.05
CA MET A 184 -10.69 -8.81 -4.24
C MET A 184 -11.33 -10.03 -3.58
N TRP A 185 -11.31 -11.18 -4.25
CA TRP A 185 -11.76 -12.45 -3.66
C TRP A 185 -10.88 -12.87 -2.47
N LYS A 186 -9.55 -12.81 -2.62
CA LYS A 186 -8.60 -13.10 -1.53
C LYS A 186 -8.77 -12.13 -0.34
N LEU A 187 -8.94 -10.84 -0.62
CA LEU A 187 -9.15 -9.83 0.43
C LEU A 187 -10.44 -10.07 1.21
N LYS A 188 -11.52 -10.45 0.55
CA LYS A 188 -12.81 -10.76 1.18
C LYS A 188 -12.76 -11.93 2.16
N GLN A 189 -11.77 -12.81 2.05
CA GLN A 189 -11.61 -13.93 2.99
C GLN A 189 -11.09 -13.49 4.36
N ARG A 190 -10.51 -12.29 4.46
CA ARG A 190 -9.92 -11.76 5.70
C ARG A 190 -10.54 -10.45 6.14
N ILE A 191 -10.98 -9.61 5.21
CA ILE A 191 -11.59 -8.31 5.49
C ILE A 191 -13.11 -8.48 5.47
N ALA A 192 -13.75 -8.31 6.63
CA ALA A 192 -15.21 -8.29 6.76
C ALA A 192 -15.79 -6.90 6.45
N ASP A 193 -14.99 -5.81 6.59
CA ASP A 193 -15.45 -4.44 6.36
C ASP A 193 -15.72 -4.16 4.88
N ALA A 194 -17.00 -4.07 4.54
CA ALA A 194 -17.46 -3.82 3.17
C ALA A 194 -17.03 -2.45 2.62
N ASN A 195 -16.87 -1.43 3.49
CA ASN A 195 -16.47 -0.09 3.08
C ASN A 195 -15.00 -0.07 2.71
N VAL A 196 -14.14 -0.76 3.47
CA VAL A 196 -12.73 -0.95 3.14
C VAL A 196 -12.58 -1.69 1.82
N LEU A 197 -13.27 -2.81 1.63
CA LEU A 197 -13.24 -3.56 0.36
C LEU A 197 -13.70 -2.72 -0.82
N ARG A 198 -14.78 -1.94 -0.65
CA ARG A 198 -15.29 -1.04 -1.68
C ARG A 198 -14.28 0.05 -2.02
N LEU A 199 -13.62 0.61 -1.02
CA LEU A 199 -12.58 1.63 -1.19
C LEU A 199 -11.39 1.07 -1.98
N ILE A 200 -10.87 -0.10 -1.61
CA ILE A 200 -9.79 -0.78 -2.33
C ILE A 200 -10.18 -1.00 -3.80
N ASN A 201 -11.36 -1.56 -4.06
CA ASN A 201 -11.84 -1.81 -5.42
C ASN A 201 -11.94 -0.50 -6.24
N ARG A 202 -12.35 0.61 -5.62
CA ARG A 202 -12.40 1.92 -6.29
C ARG A 202 -11.02 2.46 -6.61
N PHE A 203 -10.03 2.29 -5.72
CA PHE A 203 -8.64 2.63 -6.03
C PHE A 203 -8.11 1.83 -7.23
N LEU A 204 -8.41 0.54 -7.31
CA LEU A 204 -8.06 -0.30 -8.44
C LEU A 204 -8.69 0.16 -9.76
N LYS A 205 -9.91 0.76 -9.68
CA LYS A 205 -10.70 1.24 -10.82
C LYS A 205 -10.61 2.75 -11.06
N ALA A 206 -9.77 3.48 -10.33
CA ALA A 206 -9.71 4.95 -10.41
C ALA A 206 -9.41 5.49 -11.81
N GLY A 207 -8.68 4.74 -12.62
CA GLY A 207 -8.29 5.13 -13.97
C GLY A 207 -7.05 6.00 -14.02
N ILE A 208 -6.68 6.39 -15.23
CA ILE A 208 -5.47 7.15 -15.53
C ILE A 208 -5.86 8.37 -16.34
N GLN A 209 -5.27 9.53 -16.06
CA GLN A 209 -5.38 10.73 -16.89
C GLN A 209 -4.11 10.96 -17.68
N ILE A 210 -4.25 11.08 -19.00
CA ILE A 210 -3.19 11.39 -19.95
C ILE A 210 -3.66 12.59 -20.77
N ASP A 211 -2.87 13.66 -20.81
CA ASP A 211 -3.16 14.87 -21.58
C ASP A 211 -4.60 15.40 -21.39
N GLY A 212 -5.03 15.43 -20.12
CA GLY A 212 -6.37 15.91 -19.76
C GLY A 212 -7.51 14.89 -20.00
N LYS A 213 -7.28 13.79 -20.70
CA LYS A 213 -8.29 12.77 -20.99
C LYS A 213 -8.19 11.60 -20.01
N ARG A 214 -9.35 11.16 -19.50
CA ARG A 214 -9.45 9.99 -18.63
C ARG A 214 -9.47 8.71 -19.47
N HIS A 215 -8.60 7.79 -19.13
CA HIS A 215 -8.57 6.44 -19.67
C HIS A 215 -8.98 5.47 -18.58
N ALA A 216 -9.72 4.40 -18.95
CA ALA A 216 -9.99 3.31 -18.03
C ALA A 216 -8.65 2.73 -17.52
N SER A 217 -8.65 2.20 -16.31
CA SER A 217 -7.47 1.52 -15.79
C SER A 217 -7.22 0.26 -16.63
N THR A 218 -6.32 0.34 -17.58
CA THR A 218 -5.42 -0.80 -17.79
C THR A 218 -4.65 -0.93 -16.48
N PRO A 219 -4.41 -2.13 -15.92
CA PRO A 219 -3.72 -2.23 -14.65
C PRO A 219 -2.50 -1.32 -14.70
N PRO A 220 -2.37 -0.34 -13.78
CA PRO A 220 -1.37 0.68 -13.93
C PRO A 220 0.00 0.04 -13.74
N ARG A 221 0.80 0.05 -14.79
CA ARG A 221 2.24 -0.19 -14.62
C ARG A 221 2.70 0.81 -13.56
N GLN A 222 2.90 0.31 -12.34
CA GLN A 222 3.45 1.06 -11.22
C GLN A 222 2.67 2.32 -10.80
N THR A 223 1.47 2.15 -10.33
CA THR A 223 1.05 2.97 -9.21
C THR A 223 1.91 2.49 -8.05
N SER A 224 2.65 3.40 -7.41
CA SER A 224 3.29 3.12 -6.13
C SER A 224 2.19 3.01 -5.06
N CYS A 225 1.29 2.08 -5.26
CA CYS A 225 0.27 1.73 -4.31
C CYS A 225 0.99 0.90 -3.25
N ARG A 226 1.42 1.54 -2.17
CA ARG A 226 2.03 0.87 -1.01
C ARG A 226 1.12 -0.22 -0.43
N LEU A 227 -0.19 -0.15 -0.69
CA LEU A 227 -1.15 -1.20 -0.39
C LEU A 227 -0.70 -2.57 -0.94
N PHE A 228 -0.15 -2.62 -2.15
CA PHE A 228 0.27 -3.87 -2.77
C PHE A 228 1.63 -4.36 -2.31
N ASN A 229 2.52 -3.44 -1.91
CA ASN A 229 3.80 -3.84 -1.37
C ASN A 229 3.68 -4.50 0.02
N SER A 230 2.54 -4.30 0.70
CA SER A 230 2.26 -4.91 2.01
C SER A 230 1.41 -6.18 1.92
N ILE A 231 0.70 -6.39 0.83
CA ILE A 231 -0.11 -7.60 0.59
C ILE A 231 0.69 -8.55 -0.33
N ASP A 232 1.96 -8.74 -0.05
CA ASP A 232 2.68 -9.79 -0.76
C ASP A 232 2.21 -11.14 -0.23
N THR A 233 1.87 -11.95 -1.15
CA THR A 233 1.27 -13.25 -1.07
C THR A 233 2.00 -14.16 -0.08
N GLY A 234 1.58 -14.16 1.18
CA GLY A 234 1.86 -15.24 2.13
C GLY A 234 1.17 -16.55 1.70
N GLY A 235 1.18 -16.83 0.40
CA GLY A 235 0.72 -18.09 -0.15
C GLY A 235 1.74 -19.17 0.16
N LYS A 236 1.39 -20.11 1.02
CA LYS A 236 1.96 -21.44 1.04
C LYS A 236 1.65 -22.18 -0.27
N GLU A 237 2.09 -21.69 -1.36
CA GLU A 237 2.38 -22.50 -2.52
C GLU A 237 3.85 -22.87 -2.47
N VAL A 238 4.13 -23.89 -1.67
CA VAL A 238 5.22 -24.79 -1.97
C VAL A 238 4.95 -25.24 -3.40
N MET A 239 5.68 -24.68 -4.37
CA MET A 239 5.72 -25.25 -5.70
C MET A 239 6.21 -26.68 -5.54
N LYS A 240 5.29 -27.65 -5.56
CA LYS A 240 5.63 -29.04 -5.83
C LYS A 240 6.08 -29.07 -7.28
N TRP A 241 7.39 -29.01 -7.45
CA TRP A 241 8.02 -29.40 -8.71
C TRP A 241 7.64 -30.86 -8.97
N GLN A 242 6.70 -31.09 -9.86
CA GLN A 242 6.62 -32.36 -10.55
C GLN A 242 7.71 -32.32 -11.59
N ASP A 243 8.69 -33.20 -11.41
CA ASP A 243 9.79 -33.46 -12.31
C ASP A 243 9.22 -33.98 -13.63
N THR A 244 9.00 -33.10 -14.59
CA THR A 244 8.69 -33.44 -15.95
C THR A 244 9.68 -32.72 -16.85
N ASP A 245 10.67 -33.52 -17.21
CA ASP A 245 11.52 -33.41 -18.37
C ASP A 245 12.83 -32.61 -18.27
N LYS A 246 13.88 -33.43 -18.38
CA LYS A 246 15.29 -33.09 -18.51
C LYS A 246 15.57 -32.11 -19.65
N ARG A 247 15.68 -30.83 -19.40
CA ARG A 247 16.49 -29.89 -20.20
C ARG A 247 16.66 -28.57 -19.43
N SER A 248 17.39 -28.56 -18.33
CA SER A 248 17.94 -27.36 -17.75
C SER A 248 19.17 -26.93 -18.53
N ARG A 249 19.08 -25.77 -19.17
CA ARG A 249 20.29 -25.07 -19.61
C ARG A 249 20.88 -24.36 -18.39
N ILE A 250 22.00 -24.83 -17.94
CA ILE A 250 22.90 -24.16 -17.00
C ILE A 250 23.53 -23.00 -17.76
N VAL A 251 23.32 -21.76 -17.26
CA VAL A 251 24.17 -20.62 -17.62
C VAL A 251 25.17 -20.48 -16.47
N GLN A 252 26.44 -20.67 -16.81
CA GLN A 252 27.60 -20.40 -15.95
C GLN A 252 27.81 -18.91 -15.80
#